data_12a367d55ce362e4234bfc21f2699fba
#
_entry.id   12a367d55ce362e4234bfc21f2699fba
#
_cell.length_a   1.000
_cell.length_b   1.000
_cell.length_c   1.000
_cell.angle_alpha   90.00
_cell.angle_beta   90.00
_cell.angle_gamma   90.00
#
_symmetry.space_group_name_H-M   'P 1'
#
loop_
_entity.id
_entity.type
_entity.pdbx_description
1 polymer ?
#
loop_
_entity_poly.entity_id
_entity_poly.type
_entity_poly.pdbx_seq_one_letter_code
_entity_poly.pdbx_strand_id
1 'polypeptide(L)'
;MITMTEIARLTGVSQPTVSRVLHGNTSVKPEVREKVLACAREHNFQPNAMARGLVGSGTKLIGVVLTDISNSFFADLEKYMEQAARKKGYSLILFNSDYDREKEKHCLDVMQRYRVDGLIIVPVAEHDAAFREDIKALDIPAVAITRETDQMDCVYIEHAEAGAQVAEHLKSVGCEYYIFVGTTKDKKYLGFAERMKEADPYFEQKLTLIETKNSREMEGILKAHFDTHPGKTGIFAYNDCRAVQVHGILQKLGISMPERAALVGFDNTYTCEYLYPALSSVSQPNREMAEEAVNILIENIEQPDGRERVDHPMRAQLIVRESSEISEKERTK
;
A
#
# COMPACT_ATOMS: atom_id res chain seq x y z
N MET A 1 -8.06 -4.11 38.17
CA MET A 1 -8.86 -4.48 37.01
C MET A 1 -9.52 -5.82 37.34
N ILE A 2 -10.84 -5.94 37.22
CA ILE A 2 -11.55 -7.19 37.58
C ILE A 2 -11.19 -8.32 36.60
N THR A 3 -11.15 -9.56 37.08
CA THR A 3 -10.83 -10.74 36.27
C THR A 3 -12.09 -11.58 35.98
N MET A 4 -12.05 -12.48 34.99
CA MET A 4 -13.14 -13.43 34.75
C MET A 4 -13.46 -14.29 35.99
N THR A 5 -12.45 -14.61 36.79
CA THR A 5 -12.61 -15.35 38.03
C THR A 5 -13.39 -14.57 39.07
N GLU A 6 -13.16 -13.27 39.16
CA GLU A 6 -13.91 -12.38 40.08
C GLU A 6 -15.34 -12.19 39.61
N ILE A 7 -15.58 -12.00 38.28
CA ILE A 7 -16.94 -11.98 37.73
C ILE A 7 -17.67 -13.28 38.03
N ALA A 8 -17.02 -14.42 37.89
CA ALA A 8 -17.58 -15.72 38.23
C ALA A 8 -18.01 -15.79 39.71
N ARG A 9 -17.15 -15.30 40.62
CA ARG A 9 -17.44 -15.22 42.05
C ARG A 9 -18.63 -14.28 42.35
N LEU A 10 -18.65 -13.08 41.76
CA LEU A 10 -19.72 -12.09 41.98
C LEU A 10 -21.08 -12.53 41.42
N THR A 11 -21.06 -13.25 40.32
CA THR A 11 -22.29 -13.71 39.66
C THR A 11 -22.73 -15.11 40.09
N GLY A 12 -21.92 -15.83 40.88
CA GLY A 12 -22.23 -17.18 41.37
C GLY A 12 -22.24 -18.25 40.28
N VAL A 13 -21.50 -18.04 39.18
CA VAL A 13 -21.36 -19.03 38.10
C VAL A 13 -19.92 -19.47 37.94
N SER A 14 -19.67 -20.53 37.15
CA SER A 14 -18.30 -20.98 36.89
C SER A 14 -17.58 -20.05 35.89
N GLN A 15 -16.25 -19.94 35.98
CA GLN A 15 -15.43 -19.17 35.04
C GLN A 15 -15.64 -19.59 33.57
N PRO A 16 -15.77 -20.89 33.23
CA PRO A 16 -16.15 -21.31 31.88
C PRO A 16 -17.50 -20.77 31.42
N THR A 17 -18.47 -20.60 32.34
CA THR A 17 -19.76 -20.00 32.03
C THR A 17 -19.64 -18.51 31.74
N VAL A 18 -18.87 -17.77 32.54
CA VAL A 18 -18.52 -16.36 32.25
C VAL A 18 -17.86 -16.21 30.90
N SER A 19 -16.87 -17.07 30.61
CA SER A 19 -16.20 -17.09 29.31
C SER A 19 -17.17 -17.30 28.16
N ARG A 20 -18.06 -18.29 28.22
CA ARG A 20 -19.06 -18.56 27.19
C ARG A 20 -19.99 -17.36 26.97
N VAL A 21 -20.44 -16.71 28.04
CA VAL A 21 -21.30 -15.51 27.95
C VAL A 21 -20.59 -14.35 27.27
N LEU A 22 -19.35 -14.06 27.68
CA LEU A 22 -18.55 -12.98 27.12
C LEU A 22 -18.16 -13.20 25.65
N HIS A 23 -18.12 -14.47 25.21
CA HIS A 23 -17.91 -14.86 23.81
C HIS A 23 -19.21 -15.00 23.00
N GLY A 24 -20.35 -14.56 23.55
CA GLY A 24 -21.60 -14.54 22.79
C GLY A 24 -22.30 -15.90 22.64
N ASN A 25 -21.84 -16.96 23.34
CA ASN A 25 -22.44 -18.28 23.24
C ASN A 25 -23.90 -18.26 23.71
N THR A 26 -24.83 -18.72 22.85
CA THR A 26 -26.27 -18.71 23.10
C THR A 26 -26.76 -19.89 23.95
N SER A 27 -25.91 -20.87 24.25
CA SER A 27 -26.29 -22.05 25.05
C SER A 27 -26.47 -21.77 26.55
N VAL A 28 -26.08 -20.54 27.01
CA VAL A 28 -26.23 -20.13 28.41
C VAL A 28 -27.62 -19.51 28.62
N LYS A 29 -28.29 -19.89 29.73
CA LYS A 29 -29.64 -19.39 30.08
C LYS A 29 -29.65 -17.85 30.06
N PRO A 30 -30.71 -17.20 29.51
CA PRO A 30 -30.82 -15.75 29.36
C PRO A 30 -30.57 -14.99 30.66
N GLU A 31 -31.11 -15.44 31.78
CA GLU A 31 -30.96 -14.82 33.11
C GLU A 31 -29.50 -14.80 33.57
N VAL A 32 -28.77 -15.91 33.36
CA VAL A 32 -27.35 -16.02 33.71
C VAL A 32 -26.51 -15.09 32.81
N ARG A 33 -26.85 -15.04 31.54
CA ARG A 33 -26.21 -14.18 30.55
C ARG A 33 -26.34 -12.70 30.94
N GLU A 34 -27.57 -12.26 31.24
CA GLU A 34 -27.83 -10.88 31.66
C GLU A 34 -27.05 -10.50 32.94
N LYS A 35 -27.05 -11.39 33.94
CA LYS A 35 -26.32 -11.19 35.21
C LYS A 35 -24.80 -11.04 34.96
N VAL A 36 -24.20 -11.87 34.13
CA VAL A 36 -22.77 -11.81 33.81
C VAL A 36 -22.44 -10.54 33.02
N LEU A 37 -23.25 -10.18 32.01
CA LEU A 37 -23.04 -8.99 31.21
C LEU A 37 -23.24 -7.70 32.04
N ALA A 38 -24.20 -7.67 32.96
CA ALA A 38 -24.40 -6.55 33.86
C ALA A 38 -23.20 -6.35 34.80
N CYS A 39 -22.71 -7.42 35.43
CA CYS A 39 -21.51 -7.39 36.26
C CYS A 39 -20.26 -6.95 35.46
N ALA A 40 -20.07 -7.43 34.26
CA ALA A 40 -18.97 -7.03 33.40
C ALA A 40 -19.03 -5.52 33.06
N ARG A 41 -20.21 -4.98 32.73
CA ARG A 41 -20.44 -3.54 32.48
C ARG A 41 -20.19 -2.69 33.71
N GLU A 42 -20.73 -3.08 34.86
CA GLU A 42 -20.57 -2.35 36.14
C GLU A 42 -19.09 -2.19 36.53
N HIS A 43 -18.29 -3.21 36.24
CA HIS A 43 -16.86 -3.22 36.58
C HIS A 43 -15.94 -2.84 35.40
N ASN A 44 -16.49 -2.33 34.28
CA ASN A 44 -15.73 -1.98 33.07
C ASN A 44 -14.80 -3.11 32.60
N PHE A 45 -15.25 -4.36 32.74
CA PHE A 45 -14.47 -5.51 32.31
C PHE A 45 -14.42 -5.57 30.78
N GLN A 46 -13.20 -5.57 30.24
CA GLN A 46 -12.94 -5.84 28.82
C GLN A 46 -12.20 -7.17 28.71
N PRO A 47 -12.73 -8.14 27.92
CA PRO A 47 -12.01 -9.37 27.63
C PRO A 47 -10.66 -9.06 26.99
N ASN A 48 -9.58 -9.59 27.57
CA ASN A 48 -8.25 -9.42 27.00
C ASN A 48 -8.16 -10.22 25.66
N ALA A 49 -7.95 -9.52 24.55
CA ALA A 49 -7.81 -10.12 23.22
C ALA A 49 -6.64 -11.13 23.16
N MET A 50 -5.54 -10.83 23.83
CA MET A 50 -4.38 -11.73 23.90
C MET A 50 -4.70 -13.01 24.68
N ALA A 51 -5.55 -12.93 25.74
CA ALA A 51 -6.00 -14.11 26.47
C ALA A 51 -6.91 -15.01 25.64
N ARG A 52 -7.64 -14.45 24.67
CA ARG A 52 -8.45 -15.22 23.70
C ARG A 52 -7.57 -16.05 22.78
N GLY A 53 -6.48 -15.48 22.25
CA GLY A 53 -5.52 -16.20 21.41
C GLY A 53 -4.85 -17.41 22.11
N LEU A 54 -4.78 -17.41 23.45
CA LEU A 54 -4.27 -18.54 24.22
C LEU A 54 -5.25 -19.73 24.30
N VAL A 55 -6.55 -19.48 24.07
CA VAL A 55 -7.61 -20.49 24.18
C VAL A 55 -8.08 -21.01 22.80
N GLY A 56 -7.38 -20.61 21.71
CA GLY A 56 -7.64 -21.11 20.35
C GLY A 56 -8.80 -20.43 19.60
N SER A 57 -9.34 -19.29 20.11
CA SER A 57 -10.45 -18.58 19.47
C SER A 57 -10.03 -17.37 18.61
N GLY A 58 -8.72 -17.26 18.30
CA GLY A 58 -8.14 -16.13 17.56
C GLY A 58 -8.12 -14.82 18.35
N THR A 59 -7.26 -13.89 17.94
CA THR A 59 -7.14 -12.57 18.56
C THR A 59 -8.05 -11.52 17.91
N LYS A 60 -8.53 -11.80 16.70
CA LYS A 60 -9.18 -10.86 15.79
C LYS A 60 -8.30 -9.65 15.46
N LEU A 61 -6.98 -9.87 15.42
CA LEU A 61 -5.97 -8.89 15.03
C LEU A 61 -5.34 -9.31 13.71
N ILE A 62 -5.21 -8.37 12.78
CA ILE A 62 -4.47 -8.52 11.53
C ILE A 62 -3.26 -7.60 11.61
N GLY A 63 -2.06 -8.14 11.34
CA GLY A 63 -0.86 -7.35 11.17
C GLY A 63 -0.81 -6.73 9.78
N VAL A 64 -0.42 -5.45 9.68
CA VAL A 64 -0.20 -4.76 8.40
C VAL A 64 1.21 -4.19 8.41
N VAL A 65 2.04 -4.57 7.44
CA VAL A 65 3.39 -4.01 7.25
C VAL A 65 3.42 -3.23 5.94
N LEU A 66 3.62 -1.92 6.06
CA LEU A 66 3.76 -1.00 4.93
C LEU A 66 5.20 -0.51 4.83
N THR A 67 5.62 -0.10 3.65
CA THR A 67 7.01 0.35 3.41
C THR A 67 7.25 1.81 3.79
N ASP A 68 6.24 2.69 3.69
CA ASP A 68 6.40 4.12 3.98
C ASP A 68 5.06 4.79 4.29
N ILE A 69 4.70 4.89 5.57
CA ILE A 69 3.45 5.53 6.01
C ILE A 69 3.43 7.06 5.79
N SER A 70 4.56 7.68 5.44
CA SER A 70 4.61 9.10 5.08
C SER A 70 4.10 9.36 3.65
N ASN A 71 4.07 8.33 2.80
CA ASN A 71 3.43 8.40 1.50
C ASN A 71 1.91 8.22 1.65
N SER A 72 1.14 9.25 1.28
CA SER A 72 -0.33 9.26 1.39
C SER A 72 -1.01 8.10 0.65
N PHE A 73 -0.38 7.50 -0.35
CA PHE A 73 -0.84 6.28 -1.00
C PHE A 73 -1.04 5.13 0.01
N PHE A 74 -0.02 4.89 0.85
CA PHE A 74 -0.12 3.82 1.86
C PHE A 74 -1.08 4.17 3.00
N ALA A 75 -1.23 5.46 3.33
CA ALA A 75 -2.22 5.90 4.31
C ALA A 75 -3.67 5.68 3.81
N ASP A 76 -3.94 5.93 2.53
CA ASP A 76 -5.25 5.63 1.93
C ASP A 76 -5.50 4.12 1.85
N LEU A 77 -4.48 3.34 1.50
CA LEU A 77 -4.57 1.89 1.43
C LEU A 77 -4.90 1.30 2.82
N GLU A 78 -4.18 1.73 3.88
CA GLU A 78 -4.43 1.35 5.27
C GLU A 78 -5.85 1.66 5.69
N LYS A 79 -6.32 2.87 5.43
CA LYS A 79 -7.69 3.31 5.73
C LYS A 79 -8.75 2.38 5.14
N TYR A 80 -8.59 1.94 3.89
CA TYR A 80 -9.53 1.02 3.26
C TYR A 80 -9.40 -0.41 3.82
N MET A 81 -8.19 -0.87 4.14
CA MET A 81 -7.98 -2.14 4.83
C MET A 81 -8.63 -2.14 6.22
N GLU A 82 -8.48 -1.05 7.00
CA GLU A 82 -9.14 -0.89 8.32
C GLU A 82 -10.66 -1.00 8.19
N GLN A 83 -11.24 -0.26 7.24
CA GLN A 83 -12.68 -0.29 7.02
C GLN A 83 -13.20 -1.69 6.64
N ALA A 84 -12.46 -2.41 5.78
CA ALA A 84 -12.82 -3.76 5.37
C ALA A 84 -12.69 -4.76 6.53
N ALA A 85 -11.58 -4.73 7.26
CA ALA A 85 -11.30 -5.60 8.41
C ALA A 85 -12.34 -5.38 9.53
N ARG A 86 -12.66 -4.12 9.86
CA ARG A 86 -13.64 -3.77 10.88
C ARG A 86 -15.04 -4.30 10.56
N LYS A 87 -15.48 -4.27 9.29
CA LYS A 87 -16.76 -4.87 8.86
C LYS A 87 -16.83 -6.38 9.15
N LYS A 88 -15.68 -7.04 9.17
CA LYS A 88 -15.51 -8.47 9.46
C LYS A 88 -15.18 -8.75 10.94
N GLY A 89 -15.14 -7.73 11.80
CA GLY A 89 -14.86 -7.86 13.23
C GLY A 89 -13.38 -7.99 13.59
N TYR A 90 -12.47 -7.61 12.67
CA TYR A 90 -11.03 -7.57 12.91
C TYR A 90 -10.55 -6.15 13.18
N SER A 91 -9.44 -6.04 13.91
CA SER A 91 -8.69 -4.80 14.12
C SER A 91 -7.30 -4.92 13.48
N LEU A 92 -6.72 -3.79 13.05
CA LEU A 92 -5.39 -3.77 12.46
C LEU A 92 -4.33 -3.34 13.47
N ILE A 93 -3.12 -3.87 13.33
CA ILE A 93 -1.90 -3.36 13.93
C ILE A 93 -0.95 -3.00 12.80
N LEU A 94 -0.62 -1.70 12.69
CA LEU A 94 0.19 -1.16 11.61
C LEU A 94 1.66 -1.07 12.00
N PHE A 95 2.54 -1.47 11.09
CA PHE A 95 3.99 -1.33 11.18
C PHE A 95 4.55 -0.70 9.89
N ASN A 96 5.68 -0.01 10.03
CA ASN A 96 6.40 0.64 8.93
C ASN A 96 7.80 0.04 8.79
N SER A 97 8.12 -0.50 7.62
CA SER A 97 9.43 -1.13 7.35
C SER A 97 10.48 -0.17 6.78
N ASP A 98 10.12 1.05 6.35
CA ASP A 98 11.03 2.06 5.76
C ASP A 98 11.85 1.53 4.56
N TYR A 99 11.31 0.60 3.77
CA TYR A 99 12.05 -0.11 2.72
C TYR A 99 13.31 -0.83 3.23
N ASP A 100 13.36 -1.16 4.52
CA ASP A 100 14.48 -1.82 5.21
C ASP A 100 14.10 -3.27 5.57
N ARG A 101 14.88 -4.22 5.08
CA ARG A 101 14.61 -5.65 5.27
C ARG A 101 14.75 -6.08 6.74
N GLU A 102 15.69 -5.50 7.49
CA GLU A 102 15.87 -5.81 8.90
C GLU A 102 14.71 -5.27 9.76
N LYS A 103 14.21 -4.06 9.41
CA LYS A 103 13.00 -3.53 10.04
C LYS A 103 11.77 -4.36 9.70
N GLU A 104 11.64 -4.80 8.44
CA GLU A 104 10.56 -5.69 8.03
C GLU A 104 10.55 -6.96 8.88
N LYS A 105 11.72 -7.63 9.00
CA LYS A 105 11.88 -8.81 9.86
C LYS A 105 11.49 -8.52 11.31
N HIS A 106 11.96 -7.40 11.85
CA HIS A 106 11.58 -6.99 13.22
C HIS A 106 10.07 -6.82 13.36
N CYS A 107 9.38 -6.25 12.38
CA CYS A 107 7.92 -6.14 12.39
C CYS A 107 7.26 -7.52 12.44
N LEU A 108 7.73 -8.49 11.64
CA LEU A 108 7.23 -9.86 11.64
C LEU A 108 7.43 -10.54 13.01
N ASP A 109 8.61 -10.40 13.64
CA ASP A 109 8.89 -10.92 14.98
C ASP A 109 7.96 -10.33 16.05
N VAL A 110 7.64 -9.05 15.95
CA VAL A 110 6.69 -8.39 16.86
C VAL A 110 5.27 -8.92 16.67
N MET A 111 4.82 -9.08 15.43
CA MET A 111 3.49 -9.61 15.10
C MET A 111 3.29 -11.04 15.65
N GLN A 112 4.31 -11.88 15.55
CA GLN A 112 4.31 -13.21 16.15
C GLN A 112 4.08 -13.16 17.67
N ARG A 113 4.73 -12.22 18.38
CA ARG A 113 4.52 -12.01 19.82
C ARG A 113 3.12 -11.53 20.16
N TYR A 114 2.51 -10.69 19.31
CA TYR A 114 1.13 -10.23 19.46
C TYR A 114 0.10 -11.27 19.01
N ARG A 115 0.55 -12.40 18.44
CA ARG A 115 -0.31 -13.49 17.96
C ARG A 115 -1.40 -12.96 17.03
N VAL A 116 -1.02 -12.17 16.03
CA VAL A 116 -1.97 -11.76 14.99
C VAL A 116 -2.52 -12.99 14.26
N ASP A 117 -3.77 -12.95 13.85
CA ASP A 117 -4.41 -14.08 13.16
C ASP A 117 -4.00 -14.19 11.69
N GLY A 118 -3.47 -13.10 11.11
CA GLY A 118 -2.99 -13.05 9.75
C GLY A 118 -2.22 -11.77 9.45
N LEU A 119 -1.58 -11.72 8.28
CA LEU A 119 -0.67 -10.66 7.85
C LEU A 119 -1.06 -10.11 6.47
N ILE A 120 -1.11 -8.78 6.31
CA ILE A 120 -1.04 -8.10 5.03
C ILE A 120 0.28 -7.35 4.96
N ILE A 121 1.03 -7.51 3.87
CA ILE A 121 2.38 -6.94 3.76
C ILE A 121 2.66 -6.37 2.38
N VAL A 122 3.32 -5.20 2.34
CA VAL A 122 4.03 -4.71 1.16
C VAL A 122 5.48 -5.18 1.29
N PRO A 123 5.91 -6.25 0.63
CA PRO A 123 7.24 -6.81 0.84
C PRO A 123 8.33 -5.87 0.33
N VAL A 124 9.44 -5.78 1.08
CA VAL A 124 10.62 -4.97 0.69
C VAL A 124 11.43 -5.69 -0.38
N ALA A 125 11.50 -7.02 -0.30
CA ALA A 125 12.24 -7.87 -1.23
C ALA A 125 11.44 -9.15 -1.53
N GLU A 126 10.46 -9.04 -2.38
CA GLU A 126 9.41 -10.04 -2.67
C GLU A 126 9.93 -11.39 -3.16
N HIS A 127 11.16 -11.44 -3.67
CA HIS A 127 11.78 -12.66 -4.22
C HIS A 127 12.98 -13.14 -3.38
N ASP A 128 13.23 -12.53 -2.22
CA ASP A 128 14.34 -12.92 -1.34
C ASP A 128 14.04 -14.24 -0.64
N ALA A 129 15.02 -15.16 -0.65
CA ALA A 129 14.93 -16.44 0.06
C ALA A 129 14.77 -16.27 1.57
N ALA A 130 15.43 -15.28 2.17
CA ALA A 130 15.31 -14.99 3.61
C ALA A 130 13.90 -14.47 3.95
N PHE A 131 13.29 -13.65 3.08
CA PHE A 131 11.90 -13.23 3.25
C PHE A 131 10.93 -14.42 3.24
N ARG A 132 11.15 -15.38 2.33
CA ARG A 132 10.39 -16.63 2.27
C ARG A 132 10.43 -17.40 3.58
N GLU A 133 11.61 -17.57 4.16
CA GLU A 133 11.76 -18.29 5.41
C GLU A 133 11.11 -17.55 6.58
N ASP A 134 11.21 -16.23 6.63
CA ASP A 134 10.57 -15.42 7.67
C ASP A 134 9.04 -15.52 7.61
N ILE A 135 8.44 -15.49 6.41
CA ILE A 135 6.98 -15.65 6.24
C ILE A 135 6.52 -17.07 6.66
N LYS A 136 7.25 -18.10 6.26
CA LYS A 136 6.94 -19.48 6.67
C LYS A 136 7.02 -19.66 8.19
N ALA A 137 7.99 -19.00 8.84
CA ALA A 137 8.19 -19.10 10.27
C ALA A 137 7.04 -18.48 11.11
N LEU A 138 6.23 -17.59 10.51
CA LEU A 138 5.08 -17.00 11.19
C LEU A 138 3.95 -18.01 11.42
N ASP A 139 3.84 -19.04 10.57
CA ASP A 139 2.80 -20.08 10.63
C ASP A 139 1.35 -19.50 10.70
N ILE A 140 1.14 -18.40 9.99
CA ILE A 140 -0.16 -17.72 9.85
C ILE A 140 -0.41 -17.37 8.38
N PRO A 141 -1.69 -17.22 7.96
CA PRO A 141 -2.01 -16.72 6.62
C PRO A 141 -1.41 -15.35 6.36
N ALA A 142 -0.87 -15.16 5.15
CA ALA A 142 -0.29 -13.91 4.70
C ALA A 142 -0.73 -13.57 3.28
N VAL A 143 -0.94 -12.26 3.02
CA VAL A 143 -1.28 -11.71 1.71
C VAL A 143 -0.34 -10.55 1.40
N ALA A 144 0.36 -10.61 0.27
CA ALA A 144 1.10 -9.47 -0.25
C ALA A 144 0.16 -8.48 -0.94
N ILE A 145 0.39 -7.19 -0.75
CA ILE A 145 -0.38 -6.15 -1.42
C ILE A 145 0.57 -5.23 -2.20
N THR A 146 0.11 -4.70 -3.34
CA THR A 146 0.82 -3.85 -4.29
C THR A 146 1.93 -4.52 -5.10
N ARG A 147 2.53 -5.59 -4.60
CA ARG A 147 3.63 -6.30 -5.26
C ARG A 147 3.28 -7.77 -5.51
N GLU A 148 3.62 -8.24 -6.69
CA GLU A 148 3.54 -9.64 -7.07
C GLU A 148 4.64 -10.45 -6.36
N THR A 149 4.28 -11.62 -5.82
CA THR A 149 5.22 -12.57 -5.21
C THR A 149 4.73 -14.00 -5.37
N ASP A 150 5.64 -14.95 -5.43
CA ASP A 150 5.34 -16.39 -5.46
C ASP A 150 5.29 -17.03 -4.04
N GLN A 151 5.45 -16.22 -3.00
CA GLN A 151 5.59 -16.69 -1.61
C GLN A 151 4.26 -16.87 -0.89
N MET A 152 3.23 -16.10 -1.25
CA MET A 152 1.93 -16.04 -0.63
C MET A 152 0.88 -15.53 -1.62
N ASP A 153 -0.40 -15.52 -1.23
CA ASP A 153 -1.42 -14.83 -2.00
C ASP A 153 -1.03 -13.37 -2.22
N CYS A 154 -1.38 -12.80 -3.38
CA CYS A 154 -1.06 -11.42 -3.65
C CYS A 154 -2.16 -10.68 -4.43
N VAL A 155 -2.35 -9.42 -4.07
CA VAL A 155 -3.16 -8.43 -4.79
C VAL A 155 -2.22 -7.33 -5.24
N TYR A 156 -2.02 -7.17 -6.55
CA TYR A 156 -0.99 -6.30 -7.07
C TYR A 156 -1.42 -5.54 -8.34
N ILE A 157 -0.64 -4.53 -8.69
CA ILE A 157 -0.80 -3.76 -9.92
C ILE A 157 0.12 -4.30 -11.00
N GLU A 158 -0.37 -4.37 -12.22
CA GLU A 158 0.44 -4.60 -13.41
C GLU A 158 1.31 -3.38 -13.72
N HIS A 159 2.36 -3.18 -12.90
CA HIS A 159 3.21 -1.98 -12.91
C HIS A 159 3.89 -1.73 -14.27
N ALA A 160 4.26 -2.78 -14.99
CA ALA A 160 4.88 -2.66 -16.32
C ALA A 160 3.88 -2.07 -17.33
N GLU A 161 2.64 -2.57 -17.34
CA GLU A 161 1.58 -2.05 -18.20
C GLU A 161 1.26 -0.58 -17.86
N ALA A 162 1.22 -0.24 -16.58
CA ALA A 162 1.04 1.14 -16.13
C ALA A 162 2.19 2.06 -16.59
N GLY A 163 3.43 1.58 -16.55
CA GLY A 163 4.60 2.30 -17.10
C GLY A 163 4.50 2.50 -18.61
N ALA A 164 4.02 1.50 -19.34
CA ALA A 164 3.78 1.58 -20.78
C ALA A 164 2.72 2.65 -21.15
N GLN A 165 1.64 2.78 -20.37
CA GLN A 165 0.65 3.85 -20.55
C GLN A 165 1.28 5.26 -20.43
N VAL A 166 2.21 5.45 -19.49
CA VAL A 166 2.94 6.72 -19.34
C VAL A 166 3.83 6.99 -20.56
N ALA A 167 4.52 5.97 -21.07
CA ALA A 167 5.35 6.09 -22.27
C ALA A 167 4.51 6.54 -23.49
N GLU A 168 3.38 5.89 -23.75
CA GLU A 168 2.46 6.23 -24.83
C GLU A 168 1.96 7.68 -24.71
N HIS A 169 1.56 8.08 -23.51
CA HIS A 169 1.08 9.43 -23.24
C HIS A 169 2.17 10.48 -23.52
N LEU A 170 3.37 10.34 -22.91
CA LEU A 170 4.45 11.32 -23.09
C LEU A 170 4.89 11.44 -24.55
N LYS A 171 4.86 10.33 -25.30
CA LYS A 171 5.11 10.36 -26.73
C LYS A 171 3.98 11.08 -27.49
N SER A 172 2.71 10.83 -27.14
CA SER A 172 1.55 11.42 -27.82
C SER A 172 1.49 12.94 -27.68
N VAL A 173 2.00 13.48 -26.55
CA VAL A 173 2.05 14.93 -26.29
C VAL A 173 3.32 15.59 -26.84
N GLY A 174 4.10 14.87 -27.66
CA GLY A 174 5.23 15.42 -28.43
C GLY A 174 6.53 15.57 -27.65
N CYS A 175 6.77 14.78 -26.61
CA CYS A 175 8.05 14.77 -25.92
C CYS A 175 9.16 14.20 -26.80
N GLU A 176 10.30 14.88 -26.84
CA GLU A 176 11.49 14.54 -27.60
C GLU A 176 12.60 13.91 -26.75
N TYR A 177 12.65 14.31 -25.47
CA TYR A 177 13.59 13.85 -24.46
C TYR A 177 12.84 13.31 -23.26
N TYR A 178 13.48 12.49 -22.45
CA TYR A 178 12.82 11.79 -21.35
C TYR A 178 13.67 11.81 -20.09
N ILE A 179 13.00 11.93 -18.95
CA ILE A 179 13.60 11.76 -17.62
C ILE A 179 12.77 10.70 -16.87
N PHE A 180 13.45 9.72 -16.29
CA PHE A 180 12.86 8.85 -15.30
C PHE A 180 13.43 9.16 -13.92
N VAL A 181 12.54 9.39 -12.93
CA VAL A 181 12.93 9.67 -11.53
C VAL A 181 12.58 8.47 -10.68
N GLY A 182 13.55 7.60 -10.43
CA GLY A 182 13.38 6.34 -9.72
C GLY A 182 14.47 5.35 -10.06
N THR A 183 14.38 4.13 -9.54
CA THR A 183 15.34 3.06 -9.86
C THR A 183 14.95 2.32 -11.13
N THR A 184 15.94 1.98 -11.95
CA THR A 184 15.76 1.21 -13.20
C THR A 184 15.33 -0.25 -12.95
N LYS A 185 15.39 -0.73 -11.73
CA LYS A 185 14.92 -2.07 -11.33
C LYS A 185 13.39 -2.14 -11.12
N ASP A 186 12.71 -0.99 -11.04
CA ASP A 186 11.27 -0.95 -10.83
C ASP A 186 10.52 -1.40 -12.09
N LYS A 187 9.50 -2.25 -11.93
CA LYS A 187 8.66 -2.75 -13.04
C LYS A 187 8.00 -1.60 -13.83
N LYS A 188 7.70 -0.46 -13.18
CA LYS A 188 7.18 0.75 -13.86
C LYS A 188 8.17 1.28 -14.90
N TYR A 189 9.47 1.36 -14.51
CA TYR A 189 10.52 1.76 -15.45
C TYR A 189 10.68 0.73 -16.58
N LEU A 190 10.67 -0.56 -16.26
CA LEU A 190 10.86 -1.61 -17.27
C LEU A 190 9.79 -1.53 -18.36
N GLY A 191 8.51 -1.43 -17.97
CA GLY A 191 7.41 -1.29 -18.94
C GLY A 191 7.45 0.05 -19.70
N PHE A 192 7.80 1.16 -19.03
CA PHE A 192 8.03 2.45 -19.67
C PHE A 192 9.14 2.38 -20.71
N ALA A 193 10.31 1.83 -20.35
CA ALA A 193 11.46 1.77 -21.21
C ALA A 193 11.26 0.81 -22.40
N GLU A 194 10.61 -0.33 -22.19
CA GLU A 194 10.27 -1.28 -23.24
C GLU A 194 9.38 -0.63 -24.30
N ARG A 195 8.28 0.02 -23.88
CA ARG A 195 7.36 0.71 -24.78
C ARG A 195 8.03 1.87 -25.53
N MET A 196 8.91 2.61 -24.85
CA MET A 196 9.67 3.69 -25.49
C MET A 196 10.68 3.18 -26.53
N LYS A 197 11.38 2.08 -26.26
CA LYS A 197 12.33 1.45 -27.21
C LYS A 197 11.64 0.93 -28.47
N GLU A 198 10.44 0.35 -28.34
CA GLU A 198 9.63 -0.06 -29.48
C GLU A 198 9.27 1.12 -30.37
N ALA A 199 9.03 2.28 -29.75
CA ALA A 199 8.56 3.49 -30.42
C ALA A 199 9.69 4.39 -30.96
N ASP A 200 10.89 4.33 -30.37
CA ASP A 200 12.07 5.13 -30.75
C ASP A 200 13.37 4.33 -30.47
N PRO A 201 14.06 3.82 -31.51
CA PRO A 201 15.31 3.10 -31.35
C PRO A 201 16.45 3.90 -30.67
N TYR A 202 16.34 5.24 -30.65
CA TYR A 202 17.31 6.14 -30.02
C TYR A 202 16.92 6.59 -28.62
N PHE A 203 15.87 5.99 -28.04
CA PHE A 203 15.34 6.37 -26.72
C PHE A 203 16.41 6.45 -25.62
N GLU A 204 17.33 5.48 -25.55
CA GLU A 204 18.36 5.45 -24.52
C GLU A 204 19.33 6.66 -24.59
N GLN A 205 19.53 7.22 -25.77
CA GLN A 205 20.37 8.43 -25.96
C GLN A 205 19.63 9.70 -25.54
N LYS A 206 18.30 9.64 -25.41
CA LYS A 206 17.41 10.73 -25.04
C LYS A 206 16.94 10.65 -23.59
N LEU A 207 17.35 9.62 -22.86
CA LEU A 207 16.91 9.33 -21.51
C LEU A 207 17.93 9.84 -20.47
N THR A 208 17.45 10.59 -19.49
CA THR A 208 18.18 10.93 -18.26
C THR A 208 17.58 10.18 -17.09
N LEU A 209 18.42 9.52 -16.28
CA LEU A 209 18.00 8.81 -15.08
C LEU A 209 18.33 9.64 -13.82
N ILE A 210 17.38 9.73 -12.90
CA ILE A 210 17.53 10.39 -11.61
C ILE A 210 17.18 9.41 -10.50
N GLU A 211 18.19 8.78 -9.91
CA GLU A 211 18.02 7.81 -8.80
C GLU A 211 18.19 8.45 -7.42
N THR A 212 18.76 9.65 -7.35
CA THR A 212 19.03 10.32 -6.08
C THR A 212 17.77 10.73 -5.33
N LYS A 213 17.84 10.65 -4.00
CA LYS A 213 16.84 11.19 -3.08
C LYS A 213 17.16 12.63 -2.62
N ASN A 214 18.33 13.12 -2.96
CA ASN A 214 18.80 14.46 -2.56
C ASN A 214 18.23 15.54 -3.51
N SER A 215 17.41 16.45 -2.97
CA SER A 215 16.76 17.49 -3.78
C SER A 215 17.74 18.45 -4.47
N ARG A 216 18.91 18.76 -3.88
CA ARG A 216 19.93 19.64 -4.52
C ARG A 216 20.60 18.95 -5.70
N GLU A 217 20.90 17.67 -5.55
CA GLU A 217 21.48 16.87 -6.62
C GLU A 217 20.48 16.71 -7.77
N MET A 218 19.21 16.42 -7.46
CA MET A 218 18.13 16.37 -8.45
C MET A 218 17.98 17.70 -9.18
N GLU A 219 18.01 18.83 -8.48
CA GLU A 219 17.96 20.17 -9.08
C GLU A 219 19.11 20.37 -10.07
N GLY A 220 20.34 19.98 -9.69
CA GLY A 220 21.52 20.06 -10.55
C GLY A 220 21.37 19.23 -11.84
N ILE A 221 20.88 18.00 -11.72
CA ILE A 221 20.66 17.12 -12.89
C ILE A 221 19.56 17.68 -13.80
N LEU A 222 18.42 18.10 -13.23
CA LEU A 222 17.33 18.71 -13.99
C LEU A 222 17.81 19.97 -14.72
N LYS A 223 18.53 20.86 -14.05
CA LYS A 223 19.06 22.06 -14.68
C LYS A 223 20.00 21.73 -15.85
N ALA A 224 20.97 20.84 -15.65
CA ALA A 224 21.90 20.42 -16.71
C ALA A 224 21.17 19.79 -17.90
N HIS A 225 20.13 18.98 -17.65
CA HIS A 225 19.30 18.41 -18.70
C HIS A 225 18.62 19.50 -19.54
N PHE A 226 17.93 20.45 -18.90
CA PHE A 226 17.20 21.50 -19.62
C PHE A 226 18.11 22.53 -20.31
N ASP A 227 19.32 22.74 -19.80
CA ASP A 227 20.33 23.57 -20.45
C ASP A 227 20.89 22.97 -21.76
N THR A 228 20.90 21.63 -21.87
CA THR A 228 21.48 20.89 -23.01
C THR A 228 20.46 20.36 -24.02
N HIS A 229 19.20 20.19 -23.62
CA HIS A 229 18.14 19.61 -24.44
C HIS A 229 17.03 20.64 -24.70
N PRO A 230 16.97 21.28 -25.88
CA PRO A 230 16.04 22.38 -26.14
C PRO A 230 14.59 21.95 -26.41
N GLY A 231 14.34 20.67 -26.74
CA GLY A 231 13.00 20.15 -27.03
C GLY A 231 12.16 19.85 -25.80
N LYS A 232 10.90 19.50 -26.00
CA LYS A 232 9.98 19.13 -24.93
C LYS A 232 10.44 17.85 -24.22
N THR A 233 10.49 17.87 -22.90
CA THR A 233 10.93 16.72 -22.08
C THR A 233 9.77 16.11 -21.34
N GLY A 234 9.56 14.79 -21.54
CA GLY A 234 8.66 13.99 -20.74
C GLY A 234 9.34 13.49 -19.48
N ILE A 235 8.71 13.68 -18.33
CA ILE A 235 9.27 13.28 -17.02
C ILE A 235 8.30 12.28 -16.40
N PHE A 236 8.79 11.07 -16.12
CA PHE A 236 8.06 10.07 -15.35
C PHE A 236 8.70 9.89 -13.97
N ALA A 237 7.99 10.29 -12.93
CA ALA A 237 8.38 10.05 -11.56
C ALA A 237 7.70 8.78 -11.02
N TYR A 238 8.46 7.88 -10.40
CA TYR A 238 7.98 6.56 -9.99
C TYR A 238 6.87 6.60 -8.92
N ASN A 239 6.67 7.76 -8.26
CA ASN A 239 5.50 8.05 -7.41
C ASN A 239 5.25 9.56 -7.30
N ASP A 240 4.10 9.94 -6.76
CA ASP A 240 3.70 11.34 -6.63
C ASP A 240 4.59 12.13 -5.66
N CYS A 241 5.11 11.52 -4.61
CA CYS A 241 6.05 12.19 -3.71
C CYS A 241 7.28 12.71 -4.46
N ARG A 242 7.76 11.94 -5.45
CA ARG A 242 8.85 12.36 -6.32
C ARG A 242 8.40 13.37 -7.36
N ALA A 243 7.21 13.17 -7.93
CA ALA A 243 6.64 14.12 -8.89
C ALA A 243 6.46 15.51 -8.26
N VAL A 244 6.01 15.60 -7.01
CA VAL A 244 5.88 16.86 -6.25
C VAL A 244 7.24 17.55 -6.08
N GLN A 245 8.31 16.79 -5.76
CA GLN A 245 9.67 17.33 -5.66
C GLN A 245 10.15 17.89 -7.01
N VAL A 246 9.97 17.11 -8.08
CA VAL A 246 10.30 17.54 -9.45
C VAL A 246 9.52 18.78 -9.84
N HIS A 247 8.21 18.80 -9.60
CA HIS A 247 7.32 19.93 -9.88
C HIS A 247 7.83 21.22 -9.23
N GLY A 248 8.17 21.19 -7.91
CA GLY A 248 8.70 22.33 -7.21
C GLY A 248 10.06 22.81 -7.77
N ILE A 249 10.93 21.88 -8.19
CA ILE A 249 12.22 22.22 -8.81
C ILE A 249 12.01 22.85 -10.19
N LEU A 250 11.13 22.32 -11.03
CA LEU A 250 10.82 22.89 -12.35
C LEU A 250 10.29 24.32 -12.22
N GLN A 251 9.37 24.58 -11.28
CA GLN A 251 8.89 25.93 -11.00
C GLN A 251 10.03 26.87 -10.58
N LYS A 252 10.93 26.43 -9.68
CA LYS A 252 12.09 27.20 -9.24
C LYS A 252 13.04 27.54 -10.40
N LEU A 253 13.21 26.61 -11.34
CA LEU A 253 14.05 26.78 -12.54
C LEU A 253 13.36 27.61 -13.65
N GLY A 254 12.09 27.96 -13.50
CA GLY A 254 11.30 28.65 -14.53
C GLY A 254 10.97 27.79 -15.75
N ILE A 255 10.94 26.47 -15.60
CA ILE A 255 10.60 25.53 -16.66
C ILE A 255 9.07 25.40 -16.71
N SER A 256 8.45 25.79 -17.82
CA SER A 256 7.00 25.72 -18.00
C SER A 256 6.50 24.28 -18.16
N MET A 257 5.38 24.03 -17.55
CA MET A 257 4.61 22.78 -17.69
C MET A 257 3.21 23.13 -18.25
N PRO A 258 2.72 22.44 -19.25
CA PRO A 258 3.27 21.25 -19.92
C PRO A 258 4.12 21.58 -21.17
N GLU A 259 4.39 22.85 -21.52
CA GLU A 259 4.98 23.23 -22.80
C GLU A 259 6.41 22.72 -22.93
N ARG A 260 7.24 22.93 -21.89
CA ARG A 260 8.66 22.58 -21.88
C ARG A 260 8.94 21.27 -21.17
N ALA A 261 8.18 20.95 -20.12
CA ALA A 261 8.24 19.73 -19.35
C ALA A 261 6.83 19.12 -19.16
N ALA A 262 6.60 17.90 -19.64
CA ALA A 262 5.41 17.14 -19.36
C ALA A 262 5.68 16.18 -18.20
N LEU A 263 5.08 16.44 -17.02
CA LEU A 263 5.34 15.67 -15.79
C LEU A 263 4.19 14.71 -15.48
N VAL A 264 4.55 13.44 -15.23
CA VAL A 264 3.62 12.38 -14.81
C VAL A 264 4.15 11.72 -13.53
N GLY A 265 3.29 11.58 -12.52
CA GLY A 265 3.52 10.83 -11.29
C GLY A 265 2.92 9.44 -11.33
N PHE A 266 2.86 8.82 -10.14
CA PHE A 266 2.23 7.52 -9.91
C PHE A 266 1.64 7.51 -8.51
N ASP A 267 0.51 6.88 -8.29
CA ASP A 267 -0.32 6.71 -7.09
C ASP A 267 -1.61 7.54 -7.11
N ASN A 268 -1.68 8.63 -7.88
CA ASN A 268 -2.80 9.57 -7.94
C ASN A 268 -3.28 10.01 -6.55
N THR A 269 -2.33 10.46 -5.73
CA THR A 269 -2.62 10.96 -4.39
C THR A 269 -3.41 12.28 -4.44
N TYR A 270 -4.13 12.61 -3.37
CA TYR A 270 -4.94 13.83 -3.31
C TYR A 270 -4.15 15.12 -3.65
N THR A 271 -2.85 15.12 -3.41
CA THR A 271 -1.95 16.26 -3.69
C THR A 271 -1.92 16.63 -5.17
N CYS A 272 -2.17 15.65 -6.08
CA CYS A 272 -2.11 15.87 -7.53
C CYS A 272 -3.08 16.97 -8.00
N GLU A 273 -4.24 17.08 -7.37
CA GLU A 273 -5.28 18.06 -7.76
C GLU A 273 -5.01 19.47 -7.23
N TYR A 274 -4.14 19.62 -6.23
CA TYR A 274 -3.83 20.89 -5.58
C TYR A 274 -2.53 21.55 -6.07
N LEU A 275 -1.78 20.87 -6.93
CA LEU A 275 -0.63 21.46 -7.59
C LEU A 275 -1.10 22.39 -8.74
N TYR A 276 -0.26 23.34 -9.11
CA TYR A 276 -0.48 24.18 -10.28
C TYR A 276 0.78 24.22 -11.17
N PRO A 277 0.72 23.72 -12.39
CA PRO A 277 -0.40 22.95 -12.98
C PRO A 277 -0.68 21.66 -12.24
N ALA A 278 -1.94 21.17 -12.26
CA ALA A 278 -2.36 19.94 -11.60
C ALA A 278 -1.64 18.72 -12.18
N LEU A 279 -1.21 17.80 -11.33
CA LEU A 279 -0.32 16.71 -11.68
C LEU A 279 -1.07 15.55 -12.34
N SER A 280 -0.65 15.18 -13.55
CA SER A 280 -0.99 13.91 -14.18
C SER A 280 -0.36 12.78 -13.40
N SER A 281 -1.12 11.71 -13.13
CA SER A 281 -0.62 10.59 -12.33
C SER A 281 -1.34 9.30 -12.67
N VAL A 282 -0.67 8.17 -12.49
CA VAL A 282 -1.28 6.85 -12.63
C VAL A 282 -2.07 6.53 -11.36
N SER A 283 -3.38 6.33 -11.50
CA SER A 283 -4.29 5.96 -10.41
C SER A 283 -4.31 4.46 -10.21
N GLN A 284 -4.16 4.03 -8.97
CA GLN A 284 -4.32 2.63 -8.55
C GLN A 284 -5.71 2.45 -7.91
N PRO A 285 -6.36 1.28 -8.04
CA PRO A 285 -7.66 0.99 -7.41
C PRO A 285 -7.49 0.65 -5.92
N ASN A 286 -7.05 1.64 -5.10
CA ASN A 286 -6.63 1.43 -3.71
C ASN A 286 -7.71 0.79 -2.83
N ARG A 287 -8.99 1.18 -3.04
CA ARG A 287 -10.10 0.62 -2.26
C ARG A 287 -10.30 -0.85 -2.59
N GLU A 288 -10.36 -1.17 -3.88
CA GLU A 288 -10.59 -2.52 -4.37
C GLU A 288 -9.43 -3.44 -3.98
N MET A 289 -8.19 -2.95 -4.08
CA MET A 289 -6.99 -3.68 -3.63
C MET A 289 -7.04 -4.01 -2.15
N ALA A 290 -7.39 -3.03 -1.32
CA ALA A 290 -7.48 -3.17 0.13
C ALA A 290 -8.60 -4.14 0.54
N GLU A 291 -9.81 -3.98 -0.05
CA GLU A 291 -10.95 -4.83 0.24
C GLU A 291 -10.67 -6.28 -0.17
N GLU A 292 -10.04 -6.50 -1.32
CA GLU A 292 -9.70 -7.83 -1.82
C GLU A 292 -8.62 -8.50 -0.97
N ALA A 293 -7.53 -7.80 -0.62
CA ALA A 293 -6.48 -8.34 0.23
C ALA A 293 -7.02 -8.77 1.62
N VAL A 294 -7.92 -7.97 2.20
CA VAL A 294 -8.58 -8.31 3.48
C VAL A 294 -9.51 -9.51 3.31
N ASN A 295 -10.28 -9.59 2.22
CA ASN A 295 -11.18 -10.71 1.97
C ASN A 295 -10.41 -12.02 1.82
N ILE A 296 -9.37 -12.04 0.99
CA ILE A 296 -8.49 -13.21 0.78
C ILE A 296 -7.88 -13.64 2.12
N LEU A 297 -7.35 -12.70 2.91
CA LEU A 297 -6.73 -13.02 4.20
C LEU A 297 -7.73 -13.64 5.18
N ILE A 298 -8.93 -13.05 5.31
CA ILE A 298 -9.94 -13.55 6.26
C ILE A 298 -10.45 -14.93 5.83
N GLU A 299 -10.65 -15.17 4.53
CA GLU A 299 -10.98 -16.49 4.03
C GLU A 299 -9.90 -17.53 4.37
N ASN A 300 -8.63 -17.17 4.26
CA ASN A 300 -7.51 -18.05 4.64
C ASN A 300 -7.45 -18.32 6.16
N ILE A 301 -7.83 -17.33 6.99
CA ILE A 301 -7.91 -17.51 8.44
C ILE A 301 -9.08 -18.45 8.82
N GLU A 302 -10.22 -18.32 8.15
CA GLU A 302 -11.44 -19.07 8.47
C GLU A 302 -11.47 -20.47 7.83
N GLN A 303 -10.72 -20.66 6.71
CA GLN A 303 -10.66 -21.90 5.95
C GLN A 303 -9.20 -22.23 5.56
N PRO A 304 -8.37 -22.67 6.52
CA PRO A 304 -6.91 -22.83 6.30
C PRO A 304 -6.54 -24.00 5.38
N ASP A 305 -7.46 -24.96 5.15
CA ASP A 305 -7.13 -26.21 4.45
C ASP A 305 -7.55 -26.19 2.97
N GLY A 306 -6.64 -26.58 2.07
CA GLY A 306 -6.95 -27.02 0.71
C GLY A 306 -7.15 -25.93 -0.35
N ARG A 307 -6.80 -24.68 -0.06
CA ARG A 307 -6.92 -23.56 -1.02
C ARG A 307 -5.67 -23.43 -1.90
N GLU A 308 -5.88 -23.21 -3.18
CA GLU A 308 -4.81 -22.79 -4.09
C GLU A 308 -4.45 -21.33 -3.84
N ARG A 309 -3.17 -20.99 -4.05
CA ARG A 309 -2.67 -19.62 -3.97
C ARG A 309 -3.40 -18.70 -4.97
N VAL A 310 -3.76 -17.52 -4.53
CA VAL A 310 -4.45 -16.51 -5.34
C VAL A 310 -3.46 -15.44 -5.79
N ASP A 311 -3.34 -15.27 -7.11
CA ASP A 311 -2.70 -14.12 -7.74
C ASP A 311 -3.80 -13.21 -8.32
N HIS A 312 -3.94 -11.99 -7.77
CA HIS A 312 -4.98 -11.05 -8.17
C HIS A 312 -4.38 -9.79 -8.80
N PRO A 313 -4.06 -9.80 -10.11
CA PRO A 313 -3.59 -8.62 -10.80
C PRO A 313 -4.71 -7.59 -10.99
N MET A 314 -4.40 -6.33 -10.74
CA MET A 314 -5.31 -5.21 -10.98
C MET A 314 -4.69 -4.20 -11.94
N ARG A 315 -5.53 -3.49 -12.67
CA ARG A 315 -5.10 -2.47 -13.63
C ARG A 315 -5.12 -1.09 -13.01
N ALA A 316 -4.06 -0.35 -13.28
CA ALA A 316 -3.99 1.07 -13.00
C ALA A 316 -4.37 1.88 -14.25
N GLN A 317 -4.76 3.13 -14.07
CA GLN A 317 -5.18 4.02 -15.14
C GLN A 317 -4.46 5.37 -15.04
N LEU A 318 -3.90 5.87 -16.14
CA LEU A 318 -3.35 7.21 -16.20
C LEU A 318 -4.48 8.25 -16.17
N ILE A 319 -4.39 9.16 -15.22
CA ILE A 319 -5.25 10.35 -15.10
C ILE A 319 -4.45 11.55 -15.61
N VAL A 320 -4.82 12.02 -16.79
CA VAL A 320 -4.15 13.16 -17.43
C VAL A 320 -4.70 14.48 -16.87
N ARG A 321 -3.76 15.41 -16.54
CA ARG A 321 -4.03 16.76 -16.05
C ARG A 321 -3.07 17.77 -16.71
N GLU A 322 -3.09 19.01 -16.25
CA GLU A 322 -2.38 20.13 -16.86
C GLU A 322 -0.85 20.01 -16.82
N SER A 323 -0.26 19.19 -15.94
CA SER A 323 1.21 19.02 -15.87
C SER A 323 1.81 18.30 -17.07
N SER A 324 1.00 17.59 -17.85
CA SER A 324 1.49 16.85 -19.02
C SER A 324 0.76 17.17 -20.33
N GLU A 325 -0.45 17.75 -20.26
CA GLU A 325 -1.24 18.09 -21.43
C GLU A 325 -1.95 19.44 -21.28
N ILE A 326 -1.90 20.27 -22.33
CA ILE A 326 -2.69 21.51 -22.38
C ILE A 326 -4.16 21.15 -22.55
N SER A 327 -5.03 21.62 -21.65
CA SER A 327 -6.46 21.38 -21.74
C SER A 327 -7.03 21.96 -23.04
N GLU A 328 -8.06 21.32 -23.64
CA GLU A 328 -8.71 21.84 -24.84
C GLU A 328 -9.28 23.25 -24.65
N LYS A 329 -9.63 23.63 -23.40
CA LYS A 329 -10.10 24.97 -23.06
C LYS A 329 -9.03 26.06 -23.20
N GLU A 330 -7.76 25.70 -23.12
CA GLU A 330 -6.62 26.64 -23.25
C GLU A 330 -6.07 26.70 -24.67
N ARG A 331 -6.36 25.69 -25.53
CA ARG A 331 -6.00 25.69 -26.95
C ARG A 331 -6.83 26.68 -27.78
N THR A 332 -7.91 27.23 -27.20
CA THR A 332 -8.87 28.11 -27.90
C THR A 332 -8.74 29.59 -27.49
N LYS A 333 -7.73 29.95 -26.68
CA LYS A 333 -7.38 31.35 -26.35
C LYS A 333 -6.11 31.77 -27.06
#